data_46938f96bb2b1c6ac4ec5df41fd123bd
#
_entry.id   46938f96bb2b1c6ac4ec5df41fd123bd
#
_cell.length_a   1.000
_cell.length_b   1.000
_cell.length_c   1.000
_cell.angle_alpha   90.00
_cell.angle_beta   90.00
_cell.angle_gamma   90.00
#
_symmetry.space_group_name_H-M   'P 1'
#
loop_
_entity.id
_entity.type
_entity.pdbx_description
1 polymer ?
#
loop_
_entity_poly.entity_id
_entity_poly.type
_entity_poly.pdbx_seq_one_letter_code
_entity_poly.pdbx_strand_id
1 'polypeptide(L)'
;MKSRLQILGPVLLPLAALLAAGACSRHKAAAPAAPPAEATPAADAAVAEAPLSYELRLGKGVYQHHCLTCHGETGAGDGFNAFNVDPHPRDLSDPAFQKAKTDAELKDAIQRGGLGVGLSVMMPPYGHTLTSDQIDQVVGYLRTLKRTDG
;
A
#
# COMPACT_ATOMS: atom_id res chain seq x y z
N MET A 1 35.87 -40.61 -22.41
CA MET A 1 35.12 -41.88 -22.25
C MET A 1 33.67 -41.50 -22.15
N LYS A 2 32.99 -41.59 -23.26
CA LYS A 2 31.99 -42.57 -23.74
C LYS A 2 30.73 -42.55 -22.84
N SER A 3 29.69 -41.91 -23.40
CA SER A 3 28.40 -42.53 -23.78
C SER A 3 27.39 -42.65 -22.66
N ARG A 4 26.13 -42.22 -22.74
CA ARG A 4 25.11 -42.73 -23.66
C ARG A 4 23.91 -41.79 -23.76
N LEU A 5 23.61 -41.46 -24.93
CA LEU A 5 22.33 -41.03 -25.49
C LEU A 5 21.28 -42.15 -25.27
N GLN A 6 20.16 -41.89 -24.69
CA GLN A 6 18.98 -42.75 -24.80
C GLN A 6 17.76 -41.94 -25.22
N ILE A 7 17.39 -42.24 -26.42
CA ILE A 7 16.19 -41.88 -27.16
C ILE A 7 15.06 -42.74 -26.63
N LEU A 8 13.94 -42.18 -26.22
CA LEU A 8 12.71 -42.94 -26.09
C LEU A 8 11.53 -42.16 -26.67
N GLY A 9 10.89 -42.83 -27.50
CA GLY A 9 9.94 -42.63 -28.52
C GLY A 9 8.54 -42.17 -28.09
N PRO A 10 7.69 -41.93 -29.10
CA PRO A 10 6.38 -41.30 -28.90
C PRO A 10 5.34 -42.32 -28.48
N VAL A 11 4.62 -42.02 -27.37
CA VAL A 11 3.43 -42.79 -27.01
C VAL A 11 2.23 -42.11 -27.67
N LEU A 12 1.74 -42.77 -28.73
CA LEU A 12 0.45 -42.53 -29.36
C LEU A 12 -0.65 -43.04 -28.43
N LEU A 13 -1.53 -42.17 -27.93
CA LEU A 13 -2.78 -42.56 -27.33
C LEU A 13 -3.96 -42.27 -28.25
N PRO A 14 -4.91 -43.15 -28.41
CA PRO A 14 -5.99 -43.01 -29.37
C PRO A 14 -7.10 -42.10 -28.89
N LEU A 15 -7.59 -41.33 -29.85
CA LEU A 15 -8.75 -40.47 -29.80
C LEU A 15 -10.04 -41.31 -29.70
N ALA A 16 -10.69 -41.32 -28.55
CA ALA A 16 -12.03 -41.85 -28.40
C ALA A 16 -13.05 -40.72 -28.40
N ALA A 17 -13.73 -40.53 -29.51
CA ALA A 17 -14.86 -39.67 -29.65
C ALA A 17 -16.08 -40.24 -28.92
N LEU A 18 -16.58 -39.54 -27.91
CA LEU A 18 -17.91 -39.79 -27.34
C LEU A 18 -18.81 -38.60 -27.64
N LEU A 19 -19.66 -38.78 -28.64
CA LEU A 19 -20.83 -37.94 -28.91
C LEU A 19 -21.89 -38.24 -27.82
N ALA A 20 -22.14 -37.31 -26.91
CA ALA A 20 -23.32 -37.34 -26.04
C ALA A 20 -24.17 -36.11 -26.38
N ALA A 21 -25.27 -36.38 -27.08
CA ALA A 21 -26.37 -35.47 -27.28
C ALA A 21 -27.05 -35.24 -25.90
N GLY A 22 -26.90 -34.04 -25.35
CA GLY A 22 -27.56 -33.62 -24.12
C GLY A 22 -28.55 -32.52 -24.36
N ALA A 23 -29.82 -32.79 -24.06
CA ALA A 23 -31.01 -32.01 -24.28
C ALA A 23 -30.92 -30.56 -23.79
N CYS A 24 -31.36 -29.63 -24.64
CA CYS A 24 -31.65 -28.25 -24.29
C CYS A 24 -32.81 -28.17 -23.28
N SER A 25 -32.49 -28.13 -21.99
CA SER A 25 -33.44 -27.62 -21.00
C SER A 25 -33.52 -26.11 -21.07
N ARG A 26 -34.63 -25.63 -21.63
CA ARG A 26 -35.00 -24.21 -21.57
C ARG A 26 -35.26 -23.85 -20.10
N HIS A 27 -34.24 -23.33 -19.41
CA HIS A 27 -34.47 -22.62 -18.15
C HIS A 27 -35.14 -21.30 -18.49
N LYS A 28 -36.44 -21.21 -18.16
CA LYS A 28 -37.22 -20.01 -18.15
C LYS A 28 -36.53 -19.04 -17.16
N ALA A 29 -35.86 -18.05 -17.70
CA ALA A 29 -35.24 -17.00 -16.89
C ALA A 29 -36.35 -16.29 -16.11
N ALA A 30 -36.36 -16.48 -14.80
CA ALA A 30 -37.08 -15.63 -13.89
C ALA A 30 -36.39 -14.26 -13.91
N ALA A 31 -37.15 -13.21 -14.11
CA ALA A 31 -36.66 -11.84 -14.05
C ALA A 31 -35.98 -11.60 -12.69
N PRO A 32 -34.81 -10.95 -12.66
CA PRO A 32 -34.19 -10.60 -11.39
C PRO A 32 -35.12 -9.66 -10.63
N ALA A 33 -35.45 -10.03 -9.38
CA ALA A 33 -36.11 -9.16 -8.44
C ALA A 33 -35.26 -7.90 -8.27
N ALA A 34 -35.89 -6.73 -8.32
CA ALA A 34 -35.22 -5.46 -8.05
C ALA A 34 -34.54 -5.54 -6.67
N PRO A 35 -33.29 -5.04 -6.54
CA PRO A 35 -32.66 -4.99 -5.23
C PRO A 35 -33.48 -4.12 -4.29
N PRO A 36 -33.56 -4.47 -2.99
CA PRO A 36 -34.20 -3.61 -1.99
C PRO A 36 -33.52 -2.25 -2.01
N ALA A 37 -34.33 -1.18 -1.97
CA ALA A 37 -33.86 0.18 -1.90
C ALA A 37 -32.80 0.29 -0.79
N GLU A 38 -31.55 0.56 -1.17
CA GLU A 38 -30.49 0.87 -0.22
C GLU A 38 -30.94 2.04 0.64
N ALA A 39 -31.03 1.76 1.95
CA ALA A 39 -31.15 2.80 2.92
C ALA A 39 -29.95 3.75 2.73
N THR A 40 -30.22 4.96 2.34
CA THR A 40 -29.25 6.03 2.28
C THR A 40 -28.57 6.08 3.64
N PRO A 41 -27.25 5.83 3.75
CA PRO A 41 -26.59 6.08 5.03
C PRO A 41 -26.77 7.55 5.35
N ALA A 42 -27.28 7.83 6.55
CA ALA A 42 -27.33 9.18 7.08
C ALA A 42 -25.95 9.80 6.85
N ALA A 43 -25.93 10.94 6.17
CA ALA A 43 -24.72 11.71 5.97
C ALA A 43 -24.22 12.07 7.36
N ASP A 44 -23.27 11.26 7.86
CA ASP A 44 -22.40 11.65 8.95
C ASP A 44 -21.75 12.94 8.49
N ALA A 45 -21.99 14.01 9.22
CA ALA A 45 -21.43 15.31 8.92
C ALA A 45 -19.92 15.21 9.16
N ALA A 46 -19.23 14.60 8.19
CA ALA A 46 -17.79 14.68 8.11
C ALA A 46 -17.46 16.17 8.06
N VAL A 47 -16.84 16.66 9.11
CA VAL A 47 -16.19 17.98 9.10
C VAL A 47 -15.34 17.96 7.86
N ALA A 48 -15.74 18.72 6.84
CA ALA A 48 -15.06 18.77 5.56
C ALA A 48 -13.70 19.41 5.81
N GLU A 49 -12.66 18.60 6.04
CA GLU A 49 -11.28 19.07 6.02
C GLU A 49 -11.05 19.80 4.69
N ALA A 50 -10.52 21.01 4.78
CA ALA A 50 -10.20 21.77 3.59
C ALA A 50 -9.35 20.92 2.63
N PRO A 51 -9.64 20.89 1.33
CA PRO A 51 -8.93 20.02 0.40
C PRO A 51 -7.43 20.33 0.44
N LEU A 52 -6.62 19.29 0.58
CA LEU A 52 -5.16 19.42 0.56
C LEU A 52 -4.71 20.14 -0.71
N SER A 53 -3.68 20.98 -0.60
CA SER A 53 -3.03 21.59 -1.76
C SER A 53 -2.52 20.52 -2.74
N TYR A 54 -2.22 20.91 -3.97
CA TYR A 54 -1.71 19.99 -4.98
C TYR A 54 -0.44 19.27 -4.49
N GLU A 55 0.52 20.00 -3.93
CA GLU A 55 1.78 19.48 -3.40
C GLU A 55 1.56 18.48 -2.25
N LEU A 56 0.64 18.79 -1.33
CA LEU A 56 0.31 17.90 -0.23
C LEU A 56 -0.38 16.62 -0.70
N ARG A 57 -1.16 16.68 -1.78
CA ARG A 57 -1.74 15.46 -2.38
C ARG A 57 -0.68 14.56 -3.01
N LEU A 58 0.33 15.16 -3.68
CA LEU A 58 1.47 14.40 -4.20
C LEU A 58 2.26 13.76 -3.05
N GLY A 59 2.56 14.51 -1.99
CA GLY A 59 3.21 14.00 -0.78
C GLY A 59 2.42 12.88 -0.10
N LYS A 60 1.09 13.01 -0.03
CA LYS A 60 0.22 11.94 0.45
C LYS A 60 0.36 10.68 -0.39
N GLY A 61 0.41 10.80 -1.70
CA GLY A 61 0.62 9.68 -2.62
C GLY A 61 1.95 8.96 -2.37
N VAL A 62 3.03 9.71 -2.21
CA VAL A 62 4.36 9.17 -1.85
C VAL A 62 4.28 8.44 -0.50
N TYR A 63 3.67 9.05 0.51
CA TYR A 63 3.50 8.46 1.84
C TYR A 63 2.73 7.13 1.79
N GLN A 64 1.60 7.11 1.12
CA GLN A 64 0.76 5.94 0.99
C GLN A 64 1.49 4.77 0.31
N HIS A 65 2.33 5.07 -0.68
CA HIS A 65 3.05 4.04 -1.42
C HIS A 65 4.26 3.49 -0.68
N HIS A 66 5.00 4.32 0.06
CA HIS A 66 6.30 3.96 0.60
C HIS A 66 6.37 3.88 2.13
N CYS A 67 5.50 4.59 2.85
CA CYS A 67 5.65 4.80 4.29
C CYS A 67 4.54 4.13 5.11
N LEU A 68 3.32 4.13 4.57
CA LEU A 68 2.09 3.72 5.26
C LEU A 68 2.18 2.34 5.91
N THR A 69 2.82 1.38 5.23
CA THR A 69 2.88 -0.01 5.69
C THR A 69 3.53 -0.16 7.08
N CYS A 70 4.49 0.72 7.41
CA CYS A 70 5.15 0.74 8.72
C CYS A 70 4.66 1.88 9.61
N HIS A 71 4.46 3.08 9.04
CA HIS A 71 4.11 4.25 9.83
C HIS A 71 2.61 4.43 10.10
N GLY A 72 1.75 3.63 9.44
CA GLY A 72 0.30 3.71 9.62
C GLY A 72 -0.35 4.84 8.84
N GLU A 73 -1.68 4.84 8.80
CA GLU A 73 -2.45 5.81 8.02
C GLU A 73 -2.36 7.23 8.59
N THR A 74 -2.34 7.33 9.90
CA THR A 74 -2.23 8.60 10.64
C THR A 74 -0.80 8.97 11.01
N GLY A 75 0.16 8.11 10.69
CA GLY A 75 1.56 8.30 11.07
C GLY A 75 1.90 7.89 12.50
N ALA A 76 1.01 7.19 13.20
CA ALA A 76 1.19 6.80 14.60
C ALA A 76 2.26 5.71 14.83
N GLY A 77 2.86 5.17 13.76
CA GLY A 77 3.81 4.07 13.85
C GLY A 77 3.14 2.69 13.93
N ASP A 78 1.85 2.62 13.71
CA ASP A 78 0.99 1.45 13.88
C ASP A 78 0.64 0.74 12.55
N GLY A 79 1.44 0.94 11.54
CA GLY A 79 1.25 0.28 10.24
C GLY A 79 1.30 -1.24 10.34
N PHE A 80 0.74 -1.90 9.33
CA PHE A 80 0.63 -3.37 9.29
C PHE A 80 1.95 -4.10 9.58
N ASN A 81 3.09 -3.54 9.16
CA ASN A 81 4.41 -4.13 9.38
C ASN A 81 5.14 -3.60 10.62
N ALA A 82 4.55 -2.68 11.37
CA ALA A 82 5.22 -2.01 12.49
C ALA A 82 5.73 -2.98 13.55
N PHE A 83 4.98 -4.05 13.83
CA PHE A 83 5.33 -5.05 14.86
C PHE A 83 6.61 -5.85 14.54
N ASN A 84 7.07 -5.85 13.28
CA ASN A 84 8.31 -6.51 12.86
C ASN A 84 9.54 -5.60 12.91
N VAL A 85 9.37 -4.33 13.26
CA VAL A 85 10.41 -3.30 13.15
C VAL A 85 10.99 -2.96 14.52
N ASP A 86 12.29 -3.10 14.66
CA ASP A 86 13.02 -2.71 15.88
C ASP A 86 14.20 -1.78 15.53
N PRO A 87 14.32 -0.59 16.16
CA PRO A 87 13.29 0.02 17.03
C PRO A 87 11.99 0.30 16.26
N HIS A 88 10.89 0.29 17.04
CA HIS A 88 9.54 0.52 16.49
C HIS A 88 9.46 1.80 15.65
N PRO A 89 8.64 1.83 14.58
CA PRO A 89 8.48 3.02 13.76
C PRO A 89 8.06 4.22 14.60
N ARG A 90 8.72 5.36 14.36
CA ARG A 90 8.42 6.59 15.07
C ARG A 90 6.98 7.04 14.82
N ASP A 91 6.28 7.45 15.88
CA ASP A 91 5.03 8.18 15.79
C ASP A 91 5.30 9.56 15.18
N LEU A 92 4.97 9.70 13.89
CA LEU A 92 5.13 10.93 13.13
C LEU A 92 4.04 11.96 13.43
N SER A 93 2.94 11.54 14.09
CA SER A 93 1.84 12.43 14.47
C SER A 93 2.06 13.08 15.83
N ASP A 94 3.04 12.61 16.61
CA ASP A 94 3.36 13.14 17.93
C ASP A 94 3.76 14.63 17.87
N PRO A 95 3.06 15.53 18.56
CA PRO A 95 3.36 16.97 18.57
C PRO A 95 4.77 17.30 19.04
N ALA A 96 5.29 16.56 20.04
CA ALA A 96 6.65 16.79 20.56
C ALA A 96 7.71 16.40 19.50
N PHE A 97 7.53 15.27 18.82
CA PHE A 97 8.39 14.86 17.70
C PHE A 97 8.34 15.89 16.57
N GLN A 98 7.14 16.32 16.17
CA GLN A 98 6.93 17.29 15.09
C GLN A 98 7.59 18.64 15.39
N LYS A 99 7.64 19.06 16.64
CA LYS A 99 8.31 20.30 17.09
C LYS A 99 9.84 20.11 17.16
N ALA A 100 10.30 18.94 17.60
CA ALA A 100 11.73 18.68 17.81
C ALA A 100 12.49 18.45 16.50
N LYS A 101 11.83 17.94 15.45
CA LYS A 101 12.48 17.61 14.18
C LYS A 101 12.27 18.68 13.13
N THR A 102 13.37 19.14 12.54
CA THR A 102 13.37 20.03 11.38
C THR A 102 13.04 19.27 10.09
N ASP A 103 12.61 19.99 9.05
CA ASP A 103 12.39 19.39 7.73
C ASP A 103 13.67 18.80 7.15
N ALA A 104 14.81 19.42 7.40
CA ALA A 104 16.11 18.93 6.96
C ALA A 104 16.45 17.56 7.58
N GLU A 105 16.17 17.38 8.88
CA GLU A 105 16.37 16.08 9.56
C GLU A 105 15.41 15.01 9.04
N LEU A 106 14.15 15.38 8.73
CA LEU A 106 13.20 14.45 8.13
C LEU A 106 13.62 14.04 6.73
N LYS A 107 14.08 14.98 5.91
CA LYS A 107 14.64 14.72 4.58
C LYS A 107 15.86 13.81 4.66
N ASP A 108 16.79 14.07 5.57
CA ASP A 108 17.99 13.25 5.78
C ASP A 108 17.61 11.82 6.17
N ALA A 109 16.67 11.64 7.09
CA ALA A 109 16.18 10.33 7.49
C ALA A 109 15.52 9.57 6.32
N ILE A 110 14.74 10.23 5.49
CA ILE A 110 14.12 9.61 4.31
C ILE A 110 15.19 9.25 3.28
N GLN A 111 16.14 10.13 3.01
CA GLN A 111 17.19 9.90 2.02
C GLN A 111 18.13 8.76 2.42
N ARG A 112 18.54 8.72 3.67
CA ARG A 112 19.55 7.77 4.16
C ARG A 112 18.96 6.51 4.77
N GLY A 113 17.64 6.48 4.98
CA GLY A 113 16.95 5.39 5.66
C GLY A 113 17.29 5.34 7.16
N GLY A 114 16.63 4.43 7.86
CA GLY A 114 16.78 4.32 9.31
C GLY A 114 18.21 4.04 9.74
N LEU A 115 18.92 3.12 9.08
CA LEU A 115 20.31 2.81 9.40
C LEU A 115 21.22 4.05 9.29
N GLY A 116 20.98 4.89 8.25
CA GLY A 116 21.77 6.09 8.01
C GLY A 116 21.64 7.16 9.09
N VAL A 117 20.60 7.08 9.92
CA VAL A 117 20.34 8.00 11.04
C VAL A 117 20.30 7.30 12.40
N GLY A 118 20.84 6.08 12.50
CA GLY A 118 20.94 5.33 13.76
C GLY A 118 19.63 4.71 14.26
N LEU A 119 18.71 4.43 13.33
CA LEU A 119 17.40 3.80 13.59
C LEU A 119 17.32 2.43 12.91
N SER A 120 16.11 1.87 12.78
CA SER A 120 15.90 0.55 12.22
C SER A 120 16.38 0.41 10.78
N VAL A 121 17.09 -0.68 10.48
CA VAL A 121 17.48 -1.07 9.12
C VAL A 121 16.27 -1.38 8.22
N MET A 122 15.11 -1.62 8.82
CA MET A 122 13.87 -1.90 8.10
C MET A 122 13.27 -0.68 7.41
N MET A 123 13.70 0.52 7.76
CA MET A 123 13.39 1.74 7.00
C MET A 123 14.44 1.92 5.90
N PRO A 124 14.11 1.63 4.63
CA PRO A 124 15.07 1.69 3.54
C PRO A 124 15.46 3.14 3.19
N PRO A 125 16.64 3.35 2.57
CA PRO A 125 17.02 4.67 2.04
C PRO A 125 16.25 4.95 0.75
N TYR A 126 15.60 6.10 0.68
CA TYR A 126 14.82 6.52 -0.49
C TYR A 126 15.55 7.55 -1.37
N GLY A 127 16.77 7.97 -1.03
CA GLY A 127 17.52 8.98 -1.77
C GLY A 127 17.82 8.64 -3.23
N HIS A 128 17.75 7.35 -3.60
CA HIS A 128 17.90 6.90 -5.00
C HIS A 128 16.58 6.47 -5.66
N THR A 129 15.49 6.45 -4.89
CA THR A 129 14.17 6.01 -5.35
C THR A 129 13.24 7.19 -5.58
N LEU A 130 13.30 8.19 -4.70
CA LEU A 130 12.50 9.40 -4.77
C LEU A 130 13.33 10.59 -5.26
N THR A 131 12.71 11.47 -6.04
CA THR A 131 13.32 12.75 -6.40
C THR A 131 13.34 13.70 -5.19
N SER A 132 14.15 14.77 -5.27
CA SER A 132 14.17 15.83 -4.23
C SER A 132 12.76 16.40 -4.01
N ASP A 133 12.03 16.67 -5.09
CA ASP A 133 10.68 17.25 -5.01
C ASP A 133 9.70 16.29 -4.32
N GLN A 134 9.78 14.99 -4.61
CA GLN A 134 8.96 13.98 -3.93
C GLN A 134 9.29 13.88 -2.44
N ILE A 135 10.57 14.02 -2.07
CA ILE A 135 10.99 14.05 -0.66
C ILE A 135 10.45 15.32 0.02
N ASP A 136 10.50 16.46 -0.65
CA ASP A 136 9.95 17.70 -0.12
C ASP A 136 8.43 17.63 0.07
N GLN A 137 7.73 17.09 -0.91
CA GLN A 137 6.29 16.87 -0.88
C GLN A 137 5.87 15.93 0.25
N VAL A 138 6.57 14.80 0.43
CA VAL A 138 6.23 13.87 1.53
C VAL A 138 6.53 14.48 2.89
N VAL A 139 7.61 15.24 3.06
CA VAL A 139 7.89 15.97 4.31
C VAL A 139 6.80 16.99 4.59
N GLY A 140 6.35 17.74 3.57
CA GLY A 140 5.20 18.64 3.70
C GLY A 140 3.94 17.90 4.18
N TYR A 141 3.66 16.72 3.60
CA TYR A 141 2.54 15.90 4.05
C TYR A 141 2.71 15.38 5.48
N LEU A 142 3.91 14.94 5.89
CA LEU A 142 4.19 14.50 7.26
C LEU A 142 3.85 15.60 8.29
N ARG A 143 4.01 16.87 7.94
CA ARG A 143 3.64 18.00 8.81
C ARG A 143 2.13 18.13 9.03
N THR A 144 1.34 17.61 8.12
CA THR A 144 -0.12 17.60 8.26
C THR A 144 -0.63 16.48 9.18
N LEU A 145 0.20 15.47 9.47
CA LEU A 145 -0.16 14.35 10.35
C LEU A 145 -0.14 14.72 11.84
N LYS A 146 0.41 15.89 12.19
CA LYS A 146 0.48 16.33 13.59
C LYS A 146 -0.90 16.29 14.25
N ARG A 147 -1.01 15.54 15.36
CA ARG A 147 -2.22 15.58 16.18
C ARG A 147 -2.39 16.97 16.79
N THR A 148 -3.61 17.49 16.73
CA THR A 148 -4.01 18.62 17.56
C THR A 148 -4.35 18.05 18.93
N ASP A 149 -3.55 18.37 19.94
CA ASP A 149 -3.91 18.06 21.33
C ASP A 149 -5.24 18.76 21.62
N GLY A 150 -6.30 17.97 21.86
CA GLY A 150 -7.63 18.47 22.22
C GLY A 150 -7.64 19.01 23.65
#